data_98d29e2bbdf49c69ece9cd68075175b8
#
_entry.id   98d29e2bbdf49c69ece9cd68075175b8
#
_cell.length_a   1.000
_cell.length_b   1.000
_cell.length_c   1.000
_cell.angle_alpha   90.00
_cell.angle_beta   90.00
_cell.angle_gamma   90.00
#
_symmetry.space_group_name_H-M   'P 1'
#
loop_
_entity.id
_entity.type
_entity.pdbx_description
1 polymer ?
#
loop_
_entity_poly.entity_id
_entity_poly.type
_entity_poly.pdbx_seq_one_letter_code
_entity_poly.pdbx_strand_id
1 'polypeptide(L)'
;MLGIPGPPTPPYTITGKLERAPGLWKFVQSKWRVGESDLTGEVTIDERQKPEFLTARLVSQKLVFEDLAPLVGAAPTRKTNVSAKQAQTQQQLEASGDLFPNVPLNIEKLRAMNMDVTLDAKKVIAPPWLPVQAMDFRVVILNGVATVKPLTMSVFGGGTIQGELIMDARTDTPKVRANLRAGEIELKNFFRESRYFDATQGKIQGHLALAGTGRSLAQVMGTANGHVALALGGGSISSLMVSLGGLQIFDALVLYVTGDNRIPIKCAMGRLNFQNGTVTFDRTLLDTQKSVLYVQGHASLQSQAVKAEVDARRKGFDLLDLHGTVRIEGKLRNPQVGLGRVFPLPTPVIGTAKDVACADLTQQLLAAP
;
A
#
# COMPACT_ATOMS: atom_id res chain seq x y z
N MET A 1 31.53 3.67 -23.43
CA MET A 1 30.12 3.60 -22.97
C MET A 1 29.86 2.13 -22.68
N LEU A 2 29.52 1.83 -21.42
CA LEU A 2 29.02 0.50 -21.06
C LEU A 2 27.68 0.36 -21.77
N GLY A 3 27.53 -0.51 -22.74
CA GLY A 3 26.32 -0.69 -23.54
C GLY A 3 25.12 -1.28 -22.81
N ILE A 4 25.06 -1.12 -21.51
CA ILE A 4 23.94 -1.57 -20.66
C ILE A 4 22.86 -0.50 -20.74
N PRO A 5 21.71 -0.74 -21.39
CA PRO A 5 20.60 0.22 -21.36
C PRO A 5 20.10 0.32 -19.93
N GLY A 6 20.42 1.43 -19.27
CA GLY A 6 19.93 1.73 -17.91
C GLY A 6 18.40 1.66 -17.86
N PRO A 7 17.80 1.37 -16.69
CA PRO A 7 16.36 1.53 -16.52
C PRO A 7 15.96 2.98 -16.87
N PRO A 8 14.69 3.27 -17.23
CA PRO A 8 14.21 4.62 -17.41
C PRO A 8 14.18 5.32 -16.05
N THR A 9 15.36 5.70 -15.55
CA THR A 9 15.59 6.42 -14.31
C THR A 9 15.67 7.92 -14.61
N PRO A 10 15.46 8.80 -13.62
CA PRO A 10 15.86 10.18 -13.69
C PRO A 10 17.34 10.33 -14.08
N PRO A 11 17.80 11.51 -14.50
CA PRO A 11 19.22 11.77 -14.77
C PRO A 11 20.09 11.28 -13.62
N TYR A 12 21.18 10.60 -13.94
CA TYR A 12 22.09 10.08 -12.93
C TYR A 12 23.53 10.54 -13.15
N THR A 13 24.26 10.68 -12.06
CA THR A 13 25.72 10.93 -12.06
C THR A 13 26.41 9.90 -11.18
N ILE A 14 27.60 9.48 -11.61
CA ILE A 14 28.42 8.50 -10.88
C ILE A 14 29.82 9.12 -10.73
N THR A 15 30.33 9.12 -9.51
CA THR A 15 31.70 9.48 -9.18
C THR A 15 32.31 8.41 -8.29
N GLY A 16 33.58 8.14 -8.41
CA GLY A 16 34.27 7.12 -7.61
C GLY A 16 35.48 6.55 -8.32
N LYS A 17 36.11 5.55 -7.72
CA LYS A 17 37.26 4.85 -8.30
C LYS A 17 36.74 3.61 -9.04
N LEU A 18 37.14 3.48 -10.29
CA LEU A 18 36.88 2.30 -11.10
C LEU A 18 38.13 1.40 -11.12
N GLU A 19 37.99 0.18 -10.65
CA GLU A 19 38.96 -0.88 -10.76
C GLU A 19 38.48 -1.87 -11.85
N ARG A 20 39.37 -2.23 -12.80
CA ARG A 20 39.02 -3.09 -13.90
C ARG A 20 39.99 -4.27 -14.00
N ALA A 21 39.45 -5.46 -14.09
CA ALA A 21 40.13 -6.68 -14.52
C ALA A 21 39.37 -7.30 -15.70
N PRO A 22 39.93 -8.24 -16.48
CA PRO A 22 39.23 -8.88 -17.58
C PRO A 22 37.88 -9.47 -17.11
N GLY A 23 36.78 -8.92 -17.66
CA GLY A 23 35.41 -9.35 -17.33
C GLY A 23 34.95 -8.99 -15.93
N LEU A 24 35.66 -8.10 -15.21
CA LEU A 24 35.28 -7.67 -13.88
C LEU A 24 35.45 -6.15 -13.74
N TRP A 25 34.35 -5.48 -13.37
CA TRP A 25 34.28 -4.05 -13.11
C TRP A 25 33.94 -3.83 -11.64
N LYS A 26 34.74 -3.05 -10.92
CA LYS A 26 34.48 -2.75 -9.51
C LYS A 26 34.51 -1.24 -9.30
N PHE A 27 33.37 -0.69 -8.91
CA PHE A 27 33.23 0.70 -8.49
C PHE A 27 33.38 0.75 -6.98
N VAL A 28 34.49 1.28 -6.48
CA VAL A 28 34.78 1.41 -5.05
C VAL A 28 34.62 2.86 -4.61
N GLN A 29 34.16 3.05 -3.39
CA GLN A 29 33.87 4.39 -2.83
C GLN A 29 33.01 5.23 -3.76
N SER A 30 32.08 4.58 -4.45
CA SER A 30 31.27 5.22 -5.44
C SER A 30 30.16 6.05 -4.81
N LYS A 31 29.92 7.23 -5.41
CA LYS A 31 28.80 8.11 -5.10
C LYS A 31 27.94 8.24 -6.34
N TRP A 32 26.68 7.91 -6.17
CA TRP A 32 25.68 7.93 -7.24
C TRP A 32 24.61 8.95 -6.85
N ARG A 33 24.18 9.72 -7.81
CA ARG A 33 22.98 10.54 -7.69
C ARG A 33 22.01 10.09 -8.77
N VAL A 34 20.80 9.72 -8.37
CA VAL A 34 19.73 9.29 -9.27
C VAL A 34 18.53 10.19 -8.97
N GLY A 35 18.24 11.12 -9.86
CA GLY A 35 17.26 12.17 -9.56
C GLY A 35 17.67 13.00 -8.35
N GLU A 36 16.87 12.96 -7.30
CA GLU A 36 17.14 13.60 -6.01
C GLU A 36 17.73 12.64 -4.96
N SER A 37 17.79 11.34 -5.27
CA SER A 37 18.35 10.31 -4.39
C SER A 37 19.86 10.31 -4.44
N ASP A 38 20.48 10.10 -3.28
CA ASP A 38 21.91 9.82 -3.16
C ASP A 38 22.13 8.34 -2.83
N LEU A 39 23.18 7.77 -3.38
CA LEU A 39 23.60 6.40 -3.10
C LEU A 39 25.12 6.39 -2.95
N THR A 40 25.62 5.73 -1.93
CA THR A 40 27.05 5.53 -1.72
C THR A 40 27.33 4.05 -1.47
N GLY A 41 28.47 3.57 -1.93
CA GLY A 41 28.83 2.18 -1.68
C GLY A 41 29.72 1.58 -2.73
N GLU A 42 29.64 0.25 -2.84
CA GLU A 42 30.41 -0.53 -3.80
C GLU A 42 29.47 -1.25 -4.76
N VAL A 43 29.85 -1.27 -6.03
CA VAL A 43 29.16 -2.01 -7.09
C VAL A 43 30.18 -2.82 -7.86
N THR A 44 29.92 -4.09 -8.02
CA THR A 44 30.74 -5.02 -8.81
C THR A 44 29.89 -5.62 -9.92
N ILE A 45 30.40 -5.64 -11.15
CA ILE A 45 29.78 -6.29 -12.30
C ILE A 45 30.75 -7.37 -12.79
N ASP A 46 30.31 -8.63 -12.77
CA ASP A 46 31.06 -9.79 -13.23
C ASP A 46 30.49 -10.29 -14.57
N GLU A 47 31.11 -9.89 -15.64
CA GLU A 47 30.75 -10.28 -17.04
C GLU A 47 31.19 -11.71 -17.39
N ARG A 48 31.99 -12.36 -16.54
CA ARG A 48 32.46 -13.75 -16.75
C ARG A 48 31.33 -14.75 -16.49
N GLN A 49 30.34 -14.33 -15.69
CA GLN A 49 29.12 -15.11 -15.46
C GLN A 49 28.12 -14.90 -16.61
N LYS A 50 27.29 -15.89 -16.85
CA LYS A 50 26.21 -15.83 -17.86
C LYS A 50 24.90 -16.31 -17.26
N PRO A 51 23.89 -15.44 -17.09
CA PRO A 51 23.92 -13.98 -17.27
C PRO A 51 24.91 -13.27 -16.37
N GLU A 52 25.31 -12.06 -16.74
CA GLU A 52 26.19 -11.20 -15.94
C GLU A 52 25.67 -11.04 -14.51
N PHE A 53 26.58 -10.96 -13.54
CA PHE A 53 26.24 -10.86 -12.13
C PHE A 53 26.61 -9.50 -11.56
N LEU A 54 25.61 -8.77 -11.05
CA LEU A 54 25.80 -7.49 -10.36
C LEU A 54 25.70 -7.70 -8.86
N THR A 55 26.72 -7.29 -8.12
CA THR A 55 26.67 -7.19 -6.65
C THR A 55 26.75 -5.73 -6.25
N ALA A 56 25.85 -5.27 -5.37
CA ALA A 56 25.91 -3.92 -4.84
C ALA A 56 25.59 -3.88 -3.34
N ARG A 57 26.34 -3.05 -2.62
CA ARG A 57 26.10 -2.73 -1.20
C ARG A 57 26.02 -1.22 -1.08
N LEU A 58 24.81 -0.72 -0.93
CA LEU A 58 24.49 0.69 -1.05
C LEU A 58 23.88 1.25 0.24
N VAL A 59 24.27 2.48 0.56
CA VAL A 59 23.68 3.28 1.62
C VAL A 59 23.18 4.58 1.01
N SER A 60 21.97 5.01 1.37
CA SER A 60 21.40 6.29 0.99
C SER A 60 21.11 7.14 2.22
N GLN A 61 21.57 8.38 2.24
CA GLN A 61 21.18 9.35 3.28
C GLN A 61 19.83 9.98 2.96
N LYS A 62 19.51 10.12 1.68
CA LYS A 62 18.22 10.61 1.16
C LYS A 62 17.80 9.79 -0.04
N LEU A 63 16.81 8.96 0.12
CA LEU A 63 16.17 8.20 -0.95
C LEU A 63 14.80 8.81 -1.28
N VAL A 64 14.59 9.20 -2.51
CA VAL A 64 13.29 9.66 -3.01
C VAL A 64 12.59 8.47 -3.65
N PHE A 65 11.48 8.03 -3.07
CA PHE A 65 10.76 6.83 -3.51
C PHE A 65 10.40 6.87 -5.00
N GLU A 66 10.07 8.04 -5.49
CA GLU A 66 9.69 8.27 -6.90
C GLU A 66 10.83 8.04 -7.89
N ASP A 67 12.09 8.20 -7.46
CA ASP A 67 13.25 7.87 -8.30
C ASP A 67 13.36 6.35 -8.55
N LEU A 68 12.80 5.54 -7.65
CA LEU A 68 12.72 4.08 -7.78
C LEU A 68 11.41 3.60 -8.43
N ALA A 69 10.39 4.44 -8.50
CA ALA A 69 9.07 4.09 -9.02
C ALA A 69 9.11 3.39 -10.39
N PRO A 70 9.95 3.82 -11.35
CA PRO A 70 10.08 3.16 -12.65
C PRO A 70 10.60 1.71 -12.57
N LEU A 71 11.34 1.37 -11.53
CA LEU A 71 11.88 0.01 -11.34
C LEU A 71 10.78 -0.99 -10.98
N VAL A 72 9.75 -0.51 -10.27
CA VAL A 72 8.62 -1.32 -9.80
C VAL A 72 7.35 -1.11 -10.64
N GLY A 73 7.43 -0.40 -11.76
CA GLY A 73 6.27 -0.13 -12.62
C GLY A 73 5.21 0.78 -11.99
N ALA A 74 5.59 1.55 -10.97
CA ALA A 74 4.70 2.52 -10.35
C ALA A 74 4.67 3.84 -11.13
N ALA A 75 3.50 4.50 -11.18
CA ALA A 75 3.39 5.84 -11.76
C ALA A 75 3.99 6.88 -10.80
N PRO A 76 4.74 7.87 -11.31
CA PRO A 76 5.25 8.95 -10.48
C PRO A 76 4.10 9.83 -9.97
N THR A 77 4.18 10.28 -8.74
CA THR A 77 3.17 11.18 -8.13
C THR A 77 3.55 12.65 -8.25
N ARG A 78 4.82 12.96 -8.54
CA ARG A 78 5.32 14.34 -8.73
C ARG A 78 5.24 14.79 -10.19
N LYS A 79 4.93 16.09 -10.38
CA LYS A 79 4.88 16.71 -11.70
C LYS A 79 6.24 17.20 -12.23
N THR A 80 7.28 17.23 -11.39
CA THR A 80 8.62 17.75 -11.70
C THR A 80 9.61 16.60 -11.87
N ASN A 81 10.49 16.69 -12.87
CA ASN A 81 11.56 15.74 -13.17
C ASN A 81 11.09 14.32 -13.57
N VAL A 82 9.90 14.20 -14.15
CA VAL A 82 9.39 12.95 -14.70
C VAL A 82 9.74 12.83 -16.19
N SER A 83 10.02 11.63 -16.66
CA SER A 83 10.18 11.39 -18.09
C SER A 83 8.84 11.55 -18.82
N ALA A 84 8.87 11.86 -20.13
CA ALA A 84 7.65 11.99 -20.93
C ALA A 84 6.74 10.76 -20.84
N LYS A 85 7.33 9.55 -20.80
CA LYS A 85 6.60 8.29 -20.63
C LYS A 85 5.92 8.18 -19.26
N GLN A 86 6.57 8.65 -18.20
CA GLN A 86 6.01 8.67 -16.85
C GLN A 86 4.85 9.66 -16.74
N ALA A 87 5.00 10.87 -17.32
CA ALA A 87 3.93 11.87 -17.37
C ALA A 87 2.71 11.35 -18.14
N GLN A 88 2.91 10.68 -19.26
CA GLN A 88 1.84 10.06 -20.04
C GLN A 88 1.12 8.96 -19.25
N THR A 89 1.86 8.12 -18.52
CA THR A 89 1.27 7.09 -17.65
C THR A 89 0.40 7.68 -16.56
N GLN A 90 0.86 8.75 -15.92
CA GLN A 90 0.09 9.45 -14.90
C GLN A 90 -1.20 10.05 -15.47
N GLN A 91 -1.13 10.71 -16.63
CA GLN A 91 -2.30 11.24 -17.31
C GLN A 91 -3.31 10.14 -17.67
N GLN A 92 -2.84 9.00 -18.17
CA GLN A 92 -3.71 7.86 -18.46
C GLN A 92 -4.39 7.32 -17.21
N LEU A 93 -3.67 7.19 -16.10
CA LEU A 93 -4.21 6.71 -14.82
C LEU A 93 -5.25 7.69 -14.25
N GLU A 94 -4.99 9.00 -14.35
CA GLU A 94 -5.93 10.04 -13.93
C GLU A 94 -7.21 10.03 -14.81
N ALA A 95 -7.04 9.89 -16.12
CA ALA A 95 -8.16 9.86 -17.07
C ALA A 95 -9.03 8.60 -16.94
N SER A 96 -8.44 7.43 -16.66
CA SER A 96 -9.18 6.17 -16.50
C SER A 96 -9.93 6.09 -15.17
N GLY A 97 -9.55 6.88 -14.17
CA GLY A 97 -10.06 6.76 -12.80
C GLY A 97 -9.67 5.45 -12.11
N ASP A 98 -8.67 4.75 -12.63
CA ASP A 98 -8.20 3.48 -12.08
C ASP A 98 -7.24 3.69 -10.90
N LEU A 99 -7.23 2.76 -9.96
CA LEU A 99 -6.33 2.76 -8.80
C LEU A 99 -4.95 2.19 -9.16
N PHE A 100 -4.92 1.13 -9.96
CA PHE A 100 -3.71 0.42 -10.35
C PHE A 100 -3.30 0.72 -11.78
N PRO A 101 -2.01 1.09 -12.01
CA PRO A 101 -1.52 1.35 -13.36
C PRO A 101 -1.42 0.07 -14.18
N ASN A 102 -1.82 0.16 -15.46
CA ASN A 102 -1.66 -0.93 -16.42
C ASN A 102 -0.41 -0.76 -17.29
N VAL A 103 0.72 -0.42 -16.63
CA VAL A 103 2.02 -0.27 -17.29
C VAL A 103 2.74 -1.62 -17.28
N PRO A 104 3.25 -2.09 -18.43
CA PRO A 104 3.97 -3.35 -18.49
C PRO A 104 5.22 -3.35 -17.62
N LEU A 105 5.38 -4.42 -16.82
CA LEU A 105 6.59 -4.72 -16.07
C LEU A 105 7.71 -5.09 -17.04
N ASN A 106 8.92 -4.61 -16.81
CA ASN A 106 10.06 -4.90 -17.67
C ASN A 106 10.70 -6.25 -17.28
N ILE A 107 10.05 -7.34 -17.66
CA ILE A 107 10.49 -8.71 -17.32
C ILE A 107 11.77 -9.13 -18.05
N GLU A 108 12.04 -8.56 -19.22
CA GLU A 108 13.24 -8.89 -20.00
C GLU A 108 14.51 -8.49 -19.26
N LYS A 109 14.49 -7.33 -18.57
CA LYS A 109 15.61 -6.90 -17.74
C LYS A 109 15.85 -7.82 -16.53
N LEU A 110 14.78 -8.38 -15.96
CA LEU A 110 14.91 -9.37 -14.88
C LEU A 110 15.54 -10.68 -15.33
N ARG A 111 15.42 -11.00 -16.63
CA ARG A 111 16.02 -12.20 -17.24
C ARG A 111 17.45 -11.97 -17.72
N ALA A 112 17.78 -10.72 -18.05
CA ALA A 112 19.04 -10.37 -18.71
C ALA A 112 20.23 -10.33 -17.75
N MET A 113 20.01 -10.14 -16.45
CA MET A 113 21.06 -9.96 -15.45
C MET A 113 20.70 -10.64 -14.14
N ASN A 114 21.68 -11.30 -13.54
CA ASN A 114 21.60 -11.73 -12.14
C ASN A 114 22.12 -10.62 -11.23
N MET A 115 21.56 -10.50 -10.03
CA MET A 115 22.05 -9.50 -9.08
C MET A 115 21.83 -9.89 -7.61
N ASP A 116 22.67 -9.32 -6.75
CA ASP A 116 22.52 -9.32 -5.30
C ASP A 116 22.80 -7.90 -4.77
N VAL A 117 21.75 -7.17 -4.44
CA VAL A 117 21.81 -5.77 -4.05
C VAL A 117 21.24 -5.59 -2.67
N THR A 118 22.01 -4.98 -1.78
CA THR A 118 21.54 -4.48 -0.47
C THR A 118 21.46 -2.96 -0.51
N LEU A 119 20.39 -2.41 0.03
CA LEU A 119 20.19 -0.97 0.20
C LEU A 119 19.74 -0.67 1.63
N ASP A 120 20.46 0.23 2.28
CA ASP A 120 20.11 0.81 3.57
C ASP A 120 19.81 2.31 3.36
N ALA A 121 18.54 2.68 3.33
CA ALA A 121 18.09 4.06 3.15
C ALA A 121 17.71 4.67 4.51
N LYS A 122 18.55 5.58 5.00
CA LYS A 122 18.41 6.21 6.31
C LYS A 122 17.23 7.18 6.39
N LYS A 123 16.92 7.83 5.27
CA LYS A 123 15.77 8.71 5.13
C LYS A 123 15.10 8.48 3.78
N VAL A 124 13.81 8.15 3.82
CA VAL A 124 12.98 7.96 2.64
C VAL A 124 12.03 9.14 2.49
N ILE A 125 12.00 9.75 1.32
CA ILE A 125 10.99 10.71 0.90
C ILE A 125 9.95 9.93 0.11
N ALA A 126 8.85 9.61 0.75
CA ALA A 126 7.76 8.82 0.19
C ALA A 126 6.51 9.70 -0.01
N PRO A 127 5.56 9.28 -0.88
CA PRO A 127 4.27 9.95 -1.00
C PRO A 127 3.51 9.97 0.33
N PRO A 128 2.58 10.93 0.56
CA PRO A 128 1.87 11.08 1.84
C PRO A 128 1.16 9.84 2.32
N TRP A 129 0.60 9.05 1.39
CA TRP A 129 -0.10 7.82 1.69
C TRP A 129 0.81 6.65 2.12
N LEU A 130 2.12 6.78 1.93
CA LEU A 130 3.13 5.78 2.34
C LEU A 130 4.01 6.38 3.45
N PRO A 131 3.69 6.19 4.74
CA PRO A 131 4.35 6.87 5.84
C PRO A 131 5.73 6.28 6.20
N VAL A 132 6.53 5.89 5.22
CA VAL A 132 7.86 5.31 5.39
C VAL A 132 8.88 6.39 5.69
N GLN A 133 9.69 6.17 6.72
CA GLN A 133 10.77 7.05 7.17
C GLN A 133 12.15 6.54 6.74
N ALA A 134 12.38 5.25 6.89
CA ALA A 134 13.61 4.57 6.52
C ALA A 134 13.30 3.18 5.95
N MET A 135 14.23 2.62 5.18
CA MET A 135 14.03 1.34 4.52
C MET A 135 15.35 0.58 4.43
N ASP A 136 15.30 -0.69 4.72
CA ASP A 136 16.40 -1.65 4.52
C ASP A 136 15.87 -2.84 3.74
N PHE A 137 16.58 -3.23 2.69
CA PHE A 137 16.23 -4.44 1.94
C PHE A 137 17.41 -5.06 1.20
N ARG A 138 17.28 -6.33 0.92
CA ARG A 138 18.11 -7.05 -0.04
C ARG A 138 17.25 -7.57 -1.17
N VAL A 139 17.64 -7.27 -2.41
CA VAL A 139 17.04 -7.86 -3.61
C VAL A 139 18.03 -8.80 -4.28
N VAL A 140 17.60 -10.01 -4.53
CA VAL A 140 18.36 -11.02 -5.28
C VAL A 140 17.57 -11.36 -6.54
N ILE A 141 18.20 -11.24 -7.70
CA ILE A 141 17.65 -11.70 -8.97
C ILE A 141 18.53 -12.82 -9.49
N LEU A 142 17.94 -14.00 -9.65
CA LEU A 142 18.61 -15.17 -10.21
C LEU A 142 17.72 -15.80 -11.28
N ASN A 143 18.24 -15.88 -12.49
CA ASN A 143 17.59 -16.54 -13.63
C ASN A 143 16.12 -16.10 -13.81
N GLY A 144 15.86 -14.79 -13.74
CA GLY A 144 14.54 -14.20 -13.93
C GLY A 144 13.60 -14.30 -12.71
N VAL A 145 14.10 -14.74 -11.56
CA VAL A 145 13.36 -14.69 -10.29
C VAL A 145 13.94 -13.60 -9.40
N ALA A 146 13.15 -12.58 -9.11
CA ALA A 146 13.48 -11.51 -8.17
C ALA A 146 12.88 -11.80 -6.78
N THR A 147 13.72 -11.77 -5.75
CA THR A 147 13.34 -11.94 -4.35
C THR A 147 13.82 -10.73 -3.56
N VAL A 148 12.91 -10.02 -2.90
CA VAL A 148 13.23 -8.96 -1.94
C VAL A 148 13.05 -9.53 -0.53
N LYS A 149 14.16 -9.85 0.13
CA LYS A 149 14.18 -10.44 1.48
C LYS A 149 15.58 -10.30 2.12
N PRO A 150 15.70 -9.76 3.35
CA PRO A 150 14.60 -9.12 4.09
C PRO A 150 14.12 -7.83 3.42
N LEU A 151 12.90 -7.42 3.73
CA LEU A 151 12.38 -6.09 3.50
C LEU A 151 11.93 -5.55 4.86
N THR A 152 12.52 -4.45 5.30
CA THR A 152 12.13 -3.76 6.53
C THR A 152 11.92 -2.28 6.24
N MET A 153 10.77 -1.75 6.60
CA MET A 153 10.47 -0.33 6.49
C MET A 153 10.10 0.20 7.87
N SER A 154 10.77 1.25 8.31
CA SER A 154 10.41 2.00 9.51
C SER A 154 9.41 3.09 9.15
N VAL A 155 8.41 3.25 9.98
CA VAL A 155 7.30 4.19 9.76
C VAL A 155 7.45 5.38 10.70
N PHE A 156 7.04 6.58 10.27
CA PHE A 156 7.06 7.78 11.13
C PHE A 156 6.26 7.54 12.41
N GLY A 157 6.76 8.07 13.53
CA GLY A 157 6.13 7.92 14.85
C GLY A 157 6.21 6.53 15.46
N GLY A 158 7.01 5.65 14.87
CA GLY A 158 7.16 4.26 15.28
C GLY A 158 6.30 3.31 14.44
N GLY A 159 6.55 2.04 14.62
CA GLY A 159 5.97 0.99 13.81
C GLY A 159 6.86 0.54 12.65
N THR A 160 6.60 -0.66 12.18
CA THR A 160 7.40 -1.30 11.13
C THR A 160 6.53 -2.04 10.14
N ILE A 161 7.00 -2.13 8.90
CA ILE A 161 6.48 -3.05 7.89
C ILE A 161 7.64 -3.97 7.51
N GLN A 162 7.43 -5.28 7.63
CA GLN A 162 8.46 -6.28 7.36
C GLN A 162 7.90 -7.40 6.49
N GLY A 163 8.77 -8.03 5.70
CA GLY A 163 8.36 -9.21 4.94
C GLY A 163 9.20 -9.50 3.73
N GLU A 164 8.54 -10.03 2.71
CA GLU A 164 9.17 -10.43 1.47
C GLU A 164 8.26 -10.20 0.26
N LEU A 165 8.91 -9.93 -0.88
CA LEU A 165 8.28 -9.87 -2.19
C LEU A 165 9.03 -10.81 -3.13
N ILE A 166 8.31 -11.60 -3.93
CA ILE A 166 8.89 -12.50 -4.92
C ILE A 166 8.20 -12.26 -6.24
N MET A 167 8.99 -12.08 -7.31
CA MET A 167 8.50 -12.02 -8.69
C MET A 167 9.22 -13.07 -9.52
N ASP A 168 8.49 -14.05 -10.00
CA ASP A 168 8.98 -15.06 -10.94
C ASP A 168 8.61 -14.64 -12.38
N ALA A 169 9.60 -14.12 -13.10
CA ALA A 169 9.47 -13.64 -14.47
C ALA A 169 10.05 -14.61 -15.51
N ARG A 170 10.23 -15.89 -15.19
CA ARG A 170 10.72 -16.91 -16.13
C ARG A 170 9.76 -17.18 -17.28
N THR A 171 8.48 -16.91 -17.09
CA THR A 171 7.45 -16.97 -18.13
C THR A 171 6.98 -15.57 -18.53
N ASP A 172 6.34 -15.42 -19.69
CA ASP A 172 5.88 -14.12 -20.18
C ASP A 172 4.76 -13.48 -19.34
N THR A 173 4.15 -14.27 -18.47
CA THR A 173 3.23 -13.78 -17.45
C THR A 173 3.85 -13.98 -16.08
N PRO A 174 4.46 -12.94 -15.49
CA PRO A 174 5.09 -13.04 -14.18
C PRO A 174 4.12 -13.47 -13.09
N LYS A 175 4.63 -14.23 -12.12
CA LYS A 175 3.95 -14.56 -10.89
C LYS A 175 4.53 -13.71 -9.78
N VAL A 176 3.68 -13.00 -9.06
CA VAL A 176 4.07 -12.12 -7.95
C VAL A 176 3.48 -12.65 -6.65
N ARG A 177 4.29 -12.68 -5.59
CA ARG A 177 3.86 -12.98 -4.24
C ARG A 177 4.36 -11.89 -3.30
N ALA A 178 3.51 -11.50 -2.36
CA ALA A 178 3.83 -10.56 -1.30
C ALA A 178 3.39 -11.15 0.04
N ASN A 179 4.28 -11.11 1.02
CA ASN A 179 3.97 -11.48 2.40
C ASN A 179 4.55 -10.38 3.30
N LEU A 180 3.68 -9.52 3.82
CA LEU A 180 4.07 -8.35 4.60
C LEU A 180 3.32 -8.35 5.94
N ARG A 181 4.01 -7.94 6.99
CA ARG A 181 3.44 -7.69 8.31
C ARG A 181 3.70 -6.26 8.72
N ALA A 182 2.65 -5.60 9.14
CA ALA A 182 2.69 -4.24 9.68
C ALA A 182 2.41 -4.28 11.18
N GLY A 183 3.25 -3.62 11.97
CA GLY A 183 3.12 -3.56 13.41
C GLY A 183 3.17 -2.12 13.94
N GLU A 184 2.23 -1.78 14.81
CA GLU A 184 2.22 -0.55 15.60
C GLU A 184 2.27 0.77 14.81
N ILE A 185 1.68 0.81 13.60
CA ILE A 185 1.68 2.00 12.76
C ILE A 185 0.62 2.98 13.27
N GLU A 186 1.03 4.18 13.68
CA GLU A 186 0.10 5.21 14.08
C GLU A 186 -0.74 5.71 12.93
N LEU A 187 -2.07 5.67 13.08
CA LEU A 187 -3.04 6.06 12.06
C LEU A 187 -2.84 7.50 11.55
N LYS A 188 -2.48 8.43 12.44
CA LYS A 188 -2.20 9.84 12.08
C LYS A 188 -1.12 10.00 11.00
N ASN A 189 -0.20 9.03 10.88
CA ASN A 189 0.92 9.14 9.94
C ASN A 189 0.53 9.02 8.48
N PHE A 190 -0.64 8.47 8.18
CA PHE A 190 -1.19 8.45 6.82
C PHE A 190 -1.75 9.81 6.38
N PHE A 191 -1.87 10.77 7.31
CA PHE A 191 -2.55 12.05 7.09
C PHE A 191 -1.71 13.27 7.47
N ARG A 192 -0.39 13.15 7.48
CA ARG A 192 0.55 14.18 7.98
C ARG A 192 0.47 15.54 7.31
N GLU A 193 -0.05 15.63 6.11
CA GLU A 193 -0.13 16.89 5.35
C GLU A 193 -1.38 17.72 5.68
N SER A 194 -2.27 17.22 6.53
CA SER A 194 -3.50 17.91 6.85
C SER A 194 -3.54 18.36 8.32
N ARG A 195 -3.77 19.65 8.53
CA ARG A 195 -3.90 20.27 9.86
C ARG A 195 -5.10 19.75 10.68
N TYR A 196 -6.01 19.04 10.03
CA TYR A 196 -7.27 18.58 10.64
C TYR A 196 -7.16 17.21 11.31
N PHE A 197 -5.97 16.58 11.31
CA PHE A 197 -5.81 15.20 11.74
C PHE A 197 -5.15 15.00 13.10
N ASP A 198 -4.87 16.06 13.84
CA ASP A 198 -4.32 15.98 15.19
C ASP A 198 -5.21 15.19 16.16
N ALA A 199 -6.51 15.06 15.83
CA ALA A 199 -7.47 14.29 16.59
C ALA A 199 -7.51 12.79 16.26
N THR A 200 -6.79 12.36 15.18
CA THR A 200 -6.77 10.95 14.78
C THR A 200 -5.72 10.19 15.56
N GLN A 201 -6.15 9.21 16.35
CA GLN A 201 -5.31 8.37 17.20
C GLN A 201 -5.62 6.91 16.96
N GLY A 202 -4.65 6.06 17.25
CA GLY A 202 -4.77 4.60 17.17
C GLY A 202 -3.60 3.98 16.43
N LYS A 203 -3.33 2.71 16.72
CA LYS A 203 -2.25 1.94 16.12
C LYS A 203 -2.81 0.83 15.25
N ILE A 204 -2.38 0.82 14.00
CA ILE A 204 -2.75 -0.21 13.02
C ILE A 204 -1.74 -1.34 13.08
N GLN A 205 -2.25 -2.55 13.05
CA GLN A 205 -1.50 -3.78 12.84
C GLN A 205 -2.11 -4.52 11.65
N GLY A 206 -1.30 -5.27 10.91
CA GLY A 206 -1.83 -5.98 9.76
C GLY A 206 -0.91 -7.05 9.21
N HIS A 207 -1.51 -7.91 8.43
CA HIS A 207 -0.84 -8.95 7.67
C HIS A 207 -1.42 -9.00 6.26
N LEU A 208 -0.56 -9.06 5.28
CA LEU A 208 -0.89 -9.20 3.87
C LEU A 208 -0.18 -10.43 3.33
N ALA A 209 -0.94 -11.37 2.74
CA ALA A 209 -0.42 -12.50 2.01
C ALA A 209 -1.18 -12.59 0.68
N LEU A 210 -0.57 -12.11 -0.40
CA LEU A 210 -1.18 -12.06 -1.73
C LEU A 210 -0.29 -12.72 -2.77
N ALA A 211 -0.93 -13.38 -3.74
CA ALA A 211 -0.28 -13.88 -4.94
C ALA A 211 -1.14 -13.57 -6.15
N GLY A 212 -0.51 -13.14 -7.24
CA GLY A 212 -1.20 -12.84 -8.48
C GLY A 212 -0.29 -13.02 -9.69
N THR A 213 -0.85 -12.96 -10.88
CA THR A 213 -0.13 -13.13 -12.14
C THR A 213 -0.49 -12.01 -13.10
N GLY A 214 0.47 -11.50 -13.84
CA GLY A 214 0.19 -10.44 -14.81
C GLY A 214 1.42 -9.67 -15.25
N ARG A 215 1.30 -9.00 -16.38
CA ARG A 215 2.38 -8.16 -16.96
C ARG A 215 2.35 -6.71 -16.50
N SER A 216 1.38 -6.35 -15.65
CA SER A 216 1.24 -5.03 -15.03
C SER A 216 0.70 -5.16 -13.61
N LEU A 217 0.84 -4.10 -12.80
CA LEU A 217 0.27 -4.10 -11.45
C LEU A 217 -1.25 -4.31 -11.47
N ALA A 218 -1.97 -3.68 -12.42
CA ALA A 218 -3.41 -3.88 -12.59
C ALA A 218 -3.76 -5.35 -12.87
N GLN A 219 -2.99 -6.04 -13.74
CA GLN A 219 -3.23 -7.45 -14.04
C GLN A 219 -2.91 -8.35 -12.84
N VAL A 220 -1.78 -8.10 -12.14
CA VAL A 220 -1.41 -8.86 -10.92
C VAL A 220 -2.49 -8.74 -9.87
N MET A 221 -3.01 -7.53 -9.64
CA MET A 221 -4.10 -7.30 -8.69
C MET A 221 -5.43 -7.90 -9.18
N GLY A 222 -5.72 -7.80 -10.49
CA GLY A 222 -6.90 -8.40 -11.12
C GLY A 222 -6.96 -9.93 -11.07
N THR A 223 -5.85 -10.60 -10.77
CA THR A 223 -5.74 -12.07 -10.60
C THR A 223 -5.37 -12.45 -9.16
N ALA A 224 -5.34 -11.48 -8.23
CA ALA A 224 -4.85 -11.69 -6.89
C ALA A 224 -5.66 -12.73 -6.11
N ASN A 225 -4.94 -13.58 -5.37
CA ASN A 225 -5.48 -14.54 -4.42
C ASN A 225 -4.76 -14.39 -3.09
N GLY A 226 -5.46 -14.65 -1.98
CA GLY A 226 -4.90 -14.54 -0.64
C GLY A 226 -5.75 -13.70 0.29
N HIS A 227 -5.13 -12.99 1.22
CA HIS A 227 -5.87 -12.17 2.18
C HIS A 227 -5.05 -10.97 2.68
N VAL A 228 -5.79 -9.99 3.19
CA VAL A 228 -5.27 -8.87 4.00
C VAL A 228 -6.07 -8.82 5.29
N ALA A 229 -5.39 -8.88 6.42
CA ALA A 229 -5.99 -8.70 7.74
C ALA A 229 -5.47 -7.39 8.34
N LEU A 230 -6.37 -6.55 8.82
CA LEU A 230 -6.06 -5.27 9.44
C LEU A 230 -6.80 -5.13 10.76
N ALA A 231 -6.12 -4.61 11.78
CA ALA A 231 -6.72 -4.31 13.08
C ALA A 231 -6.21 -2.97 13.60
N LEU A 232 -7.12 -2.21 14.20
CA LEU A 232 -6.88 -0.97 14.91
C LEU A 232 -7.38 -1.15 16.35
N GLY A 233 -6.48 -1.10 17.33
CA GLY A 233 -6.80 -1.27 18.74
C GLY A 233 -7.08 0.07 19.43
N GLY A 234 -8.32 0.52 19.40
CA GLY A 234 -8.74 1.77 20.03
C GLY A 234 -8.23 3.03 19.33
N GLY A 235 -8.84 4.16 19.65
CA GLY A 235 -8.42 5.44 19.11
C GLY A 235 -9.54 6.43 18.90
N SER A 236 -9.30 7.38 18.00
CA SER A 236 -10.31 8.33 17.56
C SER A 236 -10.09 8.72 16.11
N ILE A 237 -11.15 9.02 15.39
CA ILE A 237 -11.12 9.60 14.04
C ILE A 237 -11.83 10.96 14.12
N SER A 238 -11.22 11.97 13.48
CA SER A 238 -11.86 13.28 13.30
C SER A 238 -13.00 13.18 12.29
N SER A 239 -14.17 13.74 12.63
CA SER A 239 -15.29 13.82 11.70
C SER A 239 -14.95 14.64 10.43
N LEU A 240 -14.09 15.65 10.58
CA LEU A 240 -13.56 16.43 9.45
C LEU A 240 -12.67 15.59 8.51
N MET A 241 -11.89 14.65 9.05
CA MET A 241 -11.10 13.72 8.26
C MET A 241 -11.98 12.92 7.30
N VAL A 242 -13.10 12.57 7.80
CA VAL A 242 -14.10 11.81 7.13
C VAL A 242 -14.73 12.64 6.00
N SER A 243 -15.02 13.92 6.24
CA SER A 243 -15.57 14.85 5.26
C SER A 243 -14.57 15.25 4.18
N LEU A 244 -13.31 15.53 4.56
CA LEU A 244 -12.28 16.03 3.65
C LEU A 244 -11.63 14.97 2.78
N GLY A 245 -11.71 13.69 3.16
CA GLY A 245 -11.23 12.57 2.35
C GLY A 245 -11.99 12.38 1.03
N GLY A 246 -12.91 13.29 0.68
CA GLY A 246 -13.79 13.15 -0.48
C GLY A 246 -14.79 12.01 -0.30
N LEU A 247 -14.81 11.45 0.87
CA LEU A 247 -15.72 10.41 1.28
C LEU A 247 -16.96 11.10 1.87
N GLN A 248 -17.82 11.68 1.03
CA GLN A 248 -19.19 12.10 1.41
C GLN A 248 -20.00 10.99 2.10
N ILE A 249 -19.43 9.77 2.07
CA ILE A 249 -19.83 8.56 2.77
C ILE A 249 -20.03 8.76 4.24
N PHE A 250 -19.07 9.41 4.83
CA PHE A 250 -19.01 9.47 6.27
C PHE A 250 -19.75 10.68 6.81
N ASP A 251 -20.00 11.72 6.02
CA ASP A 251 -20.82 12.83 6.50
C ASP A 251 -22.23 12.36 6.87
N ALA A 252 -22.83 11.50 6.04
CA ALA A 252 -24.12 10.88 6.37
C ALA A 252 -23.99 9.89 7.53
N LEU A 253 -22.89 9.11 7.60
CA LEU A 253 -22.66 8.12 8.66
C LEU A 253 -22.26 8.77 9.98
N VAL A 254 -21.46 9.84 9.96
CA VAL A 254 -21.03 10.61 11.13
C VAL A 254 -22.16 11.44 11.69
N LEU A 255 -22.92 12.13 10.86
CA LEU A 255 -24.16 12.82 11.28
C LEU A 255 -25.16 11.83 11.89
N TYR A 256 -25.19 10.61 11.37
CA TYR A 256 -26.06 9.56 11.87
C TYR A 256 -25.57 8.97 13.20
N VAL A 257 -24.24 8.88 13.44
CA VAL A 257 -23.67 8.17 14.61
C VAL A 257 -23.35 9.08 15.79
N THR A 258 -22.95 10.33 15.60
CA THR A 258 -22.34 11.08 16.71
C THR A 258 -22.78 12.52 16.93
N GLY A 259 -23.13 13.27 15.90
CA GLY A 259 -23.35 14.74 16.07
C GLY A 259 -22.16 15.50 16.67
N ASP A 260 -20.99 14.86 16.87
CA ASP A 260 -19.82 15.40 17.55
C ASP A 260 -18.58 15.40 16.64
N ASN A 261 -17.65 16.31 16.89
CA ASN A 261 -16.44 16.51 16.07
C ASN A 261 -15.38 15.42 16.19
N ARG A 262 -15.53 14.45 17.08
CA ARG A 262 -14.63 13.32 17.28
C ARG A 262 -15.41 12.03 17.47
N ILE A 263 -15.03 10.99 16.73
CA ILE A 263 -15.60 9.67 16.87
C ILE A 263 -14.61 8.79 17.64
N PRO A 264 -14.85 8.47 18.92
CA PRO A 264 -14.04 7.51 19.64
C PRO A 264 -14.25 6.12 19.07
N ILE A 265 -13.16 5.44 18.71
CA ILE A 265 -13.15 4.07 18.23
C ILE A 265 -12.68 3.17 19.36
N LYS A 266 -13.42 2.12 19.68
CA LYS A 266 -12.99 1.05 20.56
C LYS A 266 -12.04 0.11 19.85
N CYS A 267 -12.43 -0.35 18.67
CA CYS A 267 -11.56 -1.04 17.73
C CYS A 267 -12.15 -0.99 16.31
N ALA A 268 -11.28 -1.22 15.32
CA ALA A 268 -11.69 -1.55 13.96
C ALA A 268 -10.89 -2.75 13.47
N MET A 269 -11.52 -3.63 12.74
CA MET A 269 -10.86 -4.78 12.17
C MET A 269 -11.52 -5.24 10.88
N GLY A 270 -10.75 -5.90 10.02
CA GLY A 270 -11.27 -6.47 8.80
C GLY A 270 -10.34 -7.50 8.21
N ARG A 271 -10.93 -8.55 7.64
CA ARG A 271 -10.25 -9.48 6.77
C ARG A 271 -10.82 -9.34 5.37
N LEU A 272 -9.95 -9.03 4.43
CA LEU A 272 -10.25 -8.97 3.01
C LEU A 272 -9.74 -10.24 2.38
N ASN A 273 -10.62 -11.06 1.85
CA ASN A 273 -10.25 -12.29 1.15
C ASN A 273 -10.25 -12.04 -0.35
N PHE A 274 -9.15 -12.40 -1.00
CA PHE A 274 -8.92 -12.21 -2.42
C PHE A 274 -9.05 -13.55 -3.14
N GLN A 275 -9.88 -13.59 -4.15
CA GLN A 275 -10.08 -14.76 -4.99
C GLN A 275 -10.22 -14.33 -6.45
N ASN A 276 -9.18 -14.60 -7.25
CA ASN A 276 -9.08 -14.18 -8.65
C ASN A 276 -9.43 -12.70 -8.86
N GLY A 277 -8.83 -11.81 -8.05
CA GLY A 277 -9.04 -10.37 -8.11
C GLY A 277 -10.39 -9.88 -7.58
N THR A 278 -11.25 -10.77 -7.11
CA THR A 278 -12.44 -10.40 -6.34
C THR A 278 -12.10 -10.35 -4.85
N VAL A 279 -12.38 -9.23 -4.22
CA VAL A 279 -12.16 -9.01 -2.77
C VAL A 279 -13.50 -9.11 -2.07
N THR A 280 -13.61 -9.97 -1.07
CA THR A 280 -14.77 -10.01 -0.17
C THR A 280 -14.39 -9.46 1.20
N PHE A 281 -15.30 -8.67 1.79
CA PHE A 281 -15.14 -8.13 3.14
C PHE A 281 -15.66 -9.15 4.15
N ASP A 282 -14.74 -9.79 4.87
CA ASP A 282 -15.07 -10.77 5.90
C ASP A 282 -14.74 -10.19 7.28
N ARG A 283 -15.67 -10.34 8.25
CA ARG A 283 -15.52 -9.85 9.62
C ARG A 283 -15.01 -8.41 9.69
N THR A 284 -15.45 -7.57 8.75
CA THR A 284 -15.05 -6.16 8.70
C THR A 284 -16.00 -5.36 9.57
N LEU A 285 -15.47 -4.76 10.63
CA LEU A 285 -16.27 -3.98 11.57
C LEU A 285 -15.49 -2.79 12.15
N LEU A 286 -16.24 -1.79 12.57
CA LEU A 286 -15.78 -0.65 13.34
C LEU A 286 -16.65 -0.51 14.60
N ASP A 287 -16.06 -0.72 15.77
CA ASP A 287 -16.72 -0.58 17.05
C ASP A 287 -16.43 0.81 17.64
N THR A 288 -17.48 1.58 17.88
CA THR A 288 -17.44 2.90 18.50
C THR A 288 -18.12 2.87 19.86
N GLN A 289 -18.11 3.99 20.60
CA GLN A 289 -18.84 4.08 21.85
C GLN A 289 -20.35 3.94 21.67
N LYS A 290 -20.92 4.41 20.56
CA LYS A 290 -22.38 4.50 20.35
C LYS A 290 -22.94 3.40 19.43
N SER A 291 -22.10 2.81 18.56
CA SER A 291 -22.56 1.83 17.56
C SER A 291 -21.44 0.91 17.11
N VAL A 292 -21.83 -0.21 16.52
CA VAL A 292 -20.97 -1.12 15.77
C VAL A 292 -21.39 -1.05 14.30
N LEU A 293 -20.42 -0.78 13.43
CA LEU A 293 -20.60 -0.72 11.99
C LEU A 293 -20.06 -2.00 11.37
N TYR A 294 -20.86 -2.68 10.58
CA TYR A 294 -20.47 -3.90 9.86
C TYR A 294 -20.41 -3.58 8.37
N VAL A 295 -19.29 -3.89 7.75
CA VAL A 295 -19.09 -3.72 6.30
C VAL A 295 -19.23 -5.08 5.63
N GLN A 296 -20.10 -5.16 4.62
CA GLN A 296 -20.31 -6.36 3.81
C GLN A 296 -20.30 -5.98 2.33
N GLY A 297 -19.86 -6.90 1.48
CA GLY A 297 -19.81 -6.66 0.06
C GLY A 297 -18.57 -7.20 -0.61
N HIS A 298 -18.32 -6.70 -1.80
CA HIS A 298 -17.17 -7.12 -2.59
C HIS A 298 -16.62 -5.98 -3.44
N ALA A 299 -15.36 -6.13 -3.83
CA ALA A 299 -14.73 -5.29 -4.85
C ALA A 299 -14.08 -6.16 -5.91
N SER A 300 -14.13 -5.73 -7.16
CA SER A 300 -13.39 -6.34 -8.26
C SER A 300 -12.17 -5.50 -8.56
N LEU A 301 -10.98 -6.07 -8.41
CA LEU A 301 -9.73 -5.38 -8.75
C LEU A 301 -9.48 -5.38 -10.26
N GLN A 302 -10.10 -6.28 -11.00
CA GLN A 302 -10.04 -6.30 -12.45
C GLN A 302 -10.79 -5.13 -13.08
N SER A 303 -12.04 -4.88 -12.67
CA SER A 303 -12.84 -3.72 -13.11
C SER A 303 -12.56 -2.47 -12.27
N GLN A 304 -11.81 -2.61 -11.18
CA GLN A 304 -11.49 -1.58 -10.20
C GLN A 304 -12.75 -0.90 -9.64
N ALA A 305 -13.75 -1.70 -9.34
CA ALA A 305 -15.04 -1.27 -8.82
C ALA A 305 -15.38 -1.94 -7.49
N VAL A 306 -16.18 -1.25 -6.68
CA VAL A 306 -16.64 -1.72 -5.36
C VAL A 306 -18.16 -1.69 -5.30
N LYS A 307 -18.71 -2.67 -4.57
CA LYS A 307 -20.10 -2.71 -4.15
C LYS A 307 -20.15 -3.24 -2.72
N ALA A 308 -20.42 -2.34 -1.78
CA ALA A 308 -20.45 -2.66 -0.37
C ALA A 308 -21.64 -1.98 0.33
N GLU A 309 -22.03 -2.54 1.44
CA GLU A 309 -23.08 -2.02 2.31
C GLU A 309 -22.54 -1.96 3.74
N VAL A 310 -22.79 -0.85 4.41
CA VAL A 310 -22.43 -0.62 5.81
C VAL A 310 -23.72 -0.63 6.63
N ASP A 311 -23.81 -1.57 7.57
CA ASP A 311 -24.91 -1.71 8.52
C ASP A 311 -24.45 -1.16 9.88
N ALA A 312 -25.11 -0.11 10.37
CA ALA A 312 -24.82 0.52 11.66
C ALA A 312 -25.81 0.02 12.74
N ARG A 313 -25.29 -0.69 13.73
CA ARG A 313 -26.08 -1.18 14.87
C ARG A 313 -25.75 -0.38 16.13
N ARG A 314 -26.76 0.26 16.71
CA ARG A 314 -26.61 1.10 17.89
C ARG A 314 -26.49 0.28 19.19
N LYS A 315 -25.78 0.88 20.15
CA LYS A 315 -25.65 0.42 21.53
C LYS A 315 -26.45 1.37 22.42
N GLY A 316 -27.51 0.92 23.08
CA GLY A 316 -28.27 1.76 23.98
C GLY A 316 -29.60 2.25 23.42
N PHE A 317 -30.28 3.09 24.19
CA PHE A 317 -31.62 3.58 23.88
C PHE A 317 -31.56 4.90 23.12
N ASP A 318 -32.33 5.00 22.03
CA ASP A 318 -32.52 6.26 21.30
C ASP A 318 -34.01 6.42 20.95
N LEU A 319 -34.51 7.63 21.12
CA LEU A 319 -35.93 7.98 20.89
C LEU A 319 -36.30 8.07 19.41
N LEU A 320 -35.30 8.31 18.54
CA LEU A 320 -35.47 8.48 17.10
C LEU A 320 -34.36 7.71 16.41
N ASP A 321 -34.61 6.47 16.05
CA ASP A 321 -33.66 5.66 15.28
C ASP A 321 -34.12 5.53 13.83
N LEU A 322 -33.34 6.13 12.94
CA LEU A 322 -33.44 5.89 11.51
C LEU A 322 -32.57 4.68 11.19
N HIS A 323 -33.12 3.48 11.19
CA HIS A 323 -32.43 2.29 10.71
C HIS A 323 -32.17 2.46 9.22
N GLY A 324 -30.91 2.53 8.85
CA GLY A 324 -30.52 2.65 7.46
C GLY A 324 -29.17 1.98 7.21
N THR A 325 -29.02 1.45 6.01
CA THR A 325 -27.71 1.01 5.52
C THR A 325 -27.14 2.08 4.61
N VAL A 326 -25.80 2.16 4.57
CA VAL A 326 -25.09 3.02 3.62
C VAL A 326 -24.53 2.14 2.52
N ARG A 327 -24.82 2.50 1.28
CA ARG A 327 -24.35 1.78 0.10
C ARG A 327 -23.16 2.50 -0.51
N ILE A 328 -22.13 1.74 -0.82
CA ILE A 328 -20.88 2.20 -1.44
C ILE A 328 -20.74 1.50 -2.78
N GLU A 329 -20.78 2.24 -3.89
CA GLU A 329 -20.74 1.66 -5.23
C GLU A 329 -19.85 2.49 -6.16
N GLY A 330 -19.32 1.88 -7.24
CA GLY A 330 -18.59 2.58 -8.29
C GLY A 330 -17.10 2.27 -8.31
N LYS A 331 -16.29 3.18 -8.85
CA LYS A 331 -14.84 2.98 -8.99
C LYS A 331 -14.14 3.06 -7.64
N LEU A 332 -13.15 2.18 -7.41
CA LEU A 332 -12.37 2.12 -6.15
C LEU A 332 -11.66 3.46 -5.83
N ARG A 333 -11.22 4.19 -6.84
CA ARG A 333 -10.54 5.47 -6.67
C ARG A 333 -11.49 6.61 -6.29
N ASN A 334 -12.76 6.52 -6.72
CA ASN A 334 -13.79 7.52 -6.45
C ASN A 334 -15.15 6.84 -6.29
N PRO A 335 -15.37 6.13 -5.17
CA PRO A 335 -16.63 5.44 -4.92
C PRO A 335 -17.77 6.44 -4.67
N GLN A 336 -18.94 6.10 -5.14
CA GLN A 336 -20.16 6.84 -4.85
C GLN A 336 -20.85 6.23 -3.63
N VAL A 337 -21.49 7.07 -2.85
CA VAL A 337 -22.19 6.70 -1.65
C VAL A 337 -23.62 7.18 -1.69
N GLY A 338 -24.47 6.27 -1.31
CA GLY A 338 -25.89 6.52 -1.24
C GLY A 338 -26.49 5.93 0.03
N LEU A 339 -27.67 6.42 0.36
CA LEU A 339 -28.49 5.77 1.38
C LEU A 339 -29.00 4.44 0.80
N GLY A 340 -28.82 3.36 1.55
CA GLY A 340 -29.38 2.05 1.23
C GLY A 340 -30.85 1.97 1.69
N ARG A 341 -31.22 0.92 2.39
CA ARG A 341 -32.58 0.78 2.93
C ARG A 341 -32.76 1.74 4.09
N VAL A 342 -33.65 2.68 3.98
CA VAL A 342 -34.11 3.54 5.07
C VAL A 342 -35.48 3.05 5.51
N PHE A 343 -35.64 2.67 6.77
CA PHE A 343 -36.94 2.36 7.33
C PHE A 343 -37.54 3.63 7.93
N PRO A 344 -38.63 4.18 7.38
CA PRO A 344 -39.11 5.54 7.71
C PRO A 344 -39.96 5.62 8.97
N LEU A 345 -39.95 4.66 9.87
CA LEU A 345 -40.77 4.70 11.08
C LEU A 345 -39.92 5.12 12.30
N PRO A 346 -40.27 6.24 12.94
CA PRO A 346 -39.69 6.61 14.23
C PRO A 346 -40.28 5.69 15.30
N THR A 347 -39.71 4.54 15.51
CA THR A 347 -40.02 3.67 16.64
C THR A 347 -38.89 3.80 17.67
N PRO A 348 -39.20 3.93 18.97
CA PRO A 348 -38.17 3.86 20.00
C PRO A 348 -37.53 2.47 19.93
N VAL A 349 -36.24 2.42 19.62
CA VAL A 349 -35.50 1.18 19.50
C VAL A 349 -34.48 1.08 20.64
N ILE A 350 -34.57 0.00 21.39
CA ILE A 350 -33.49 -0.39 22.31
C ILE A 350 -32.40 -0.99 21.48
N GLY A 351 -31.27 -0.30 21.37
CA GLY A 351 -30.09 -0.82 20.69
C GLY A 351 -29.64 -2.13 21.33
N THR A 352 -29.57 -3.18 20.52
CA THR A 352 -29.20 -4.53 20.97
C THR A 352 -27.72 -4.85 20.73
N ALA A 353 -26.99 -3.95 20.09
CA ALA A 353 -25.57 -4.16 19.82
C ALA A 353 -24.77 -4.13 21.14
N LYS A 354 -23.97 -5.16 21.37
CA LYS A 354 -23.04 -5.26 22.49
C LYS A 354 -21.65 -4.81 22.05
N ASP A 355 -20.83 -4.46 23.04
CA ASP A 355 -19.40 -4.23 22.81
C ASP A 355 -18.75 -5.46 22.19
N VAL A 356 -17.88 -5.21 21.23
CA VAL A 356 -17.10 -6.26 20.57
C VAL A 356 -15.91 -6.64 21.46
N ALA A 357 -15.61 -7.94 21.57
CA ALA A 357 -14.41 -8.43 22.25
C ALA A 357 -13.17 -8.17 21.37
N CYS A 358 -12.76 -6.90 21.30
CA CYS A 358 -11.74 -6.41 20.37
C CYS A 358 -10.41 -7.14 20.47
N ALA A 359 -9.92 -7.41 21.69
CA ALA A 359 -8.62 -8.06 21.90
C ALA A 359 -8.60 -9.50 21.32
N ASP A 360 -9.60 -10.29 21.67
CA ASP A 360 -9.70 -11.70 21.24
C ASP A 360 -9.86 -11.80 19.73
N LEU A 361 -10.72 -10.97 19.14
CA LEU A 361 -10.95 -10.96 17.70
C LEU A 361 -9.72 -10.47 16.92
N THR A 362 -9.00 -9.47 17.44
CA THR A 362 -7.76 -9.00 16.84
C THR A 362 -6.71 -10.11 16.82
N GLN A 363 -6.53 -10.81 17.95
CA GLN A 363 -5.58 -11.91 18.03
C GLN A 363 -5.95 -13.03 17.04
N GLN A 364 -7.21 -13.43 16.98
CA GLN A 364 -7.69 -14.44 16.03
C GLN A 364 -7.50 -14.01 14.58
N LEU A 365 -7.78 -12.73 14.26
CA LEU A 365 -7.66 -12.20 12.92
C LEU A 365 -6.22 -12.19 12.41
N LEU A 366 -5.27 -11.79 13.25
CA LEU A 366 -3.85 -11.68 12.90
C LEU A 366 -3.11 -13.01 12.98
N ALA A 367 -3.60 -13.98 13.76
CA ALA A 367 -3.04 -15.32 13.87
C ALA A 367 -3.49 -16.26 12.73
N ALA A 368 -4.61 -15.96 12.08
CA ALA A 368 -5.11 -16.77 10.97
C ALA A 368 -4.19 -16.69 9.75
N PRO A 369 -3.71 -17.84 9.21
CA PRO A 369 -2.81 -17.91 8.07
C PRO A 369 -3.41 -17.36 6.79
#